data_15bb020b0cf4deae21a1dee0a2239a9a
#
_entry.id   15bb020b0cf4deae21a1dee0a2239a9a
#
_cell.length_a   1.000
_cell.length_b   1.000
_cell.length_c   1.000
_cell.angle_alpha   90.00
_cell.angle_beta   90.00
_cell.angle_gamma   90.00
#
_symmetry.space_group_name_H-M   'P 1'
#
loop_
_entity.id
_entity.type
_entity.pdbx_description
1 polymer ?
#
loop_
_entity_poly.entity_id
_entity_poly.type
_entity_poly.pdbx_seq_one_letter_code
_entity_poly.pdbx_strand_id
1 'polypeptide(L)'
;LLSMADRDLAQCRTPHLSPDWQLNIAYNAALQAATAALAAAGYRAATGAHHYRVIQSLAHTIEADPGLVIQLDKFRKKRNITEYEQAGAVSEQEAKEMLALAKNLRDKVEKWLCSNHPELL
;
A
#
# COMPACT_ATOMS: atom_id res chain seq x y z
N LEU A 1 -1.22 11.10 -6.06
CA LEU A 1 -1.04 9.70 -5.62
C LEU A 1 -2.08 9.25 -4.62
N LEU A 2 -2.46 10.12 -3.66
CA LEU A 2 -3.52 9.77 -2.71
C LEU A 2 -4.87 9.60 -3.39
N SER A 3 -5.18 10.40 -4.40
CA SER A 3 -6.44 10.25 -5.15
C SER A 3 -6.48 8.94 -5.93
N MET A 4 -5.34 8.47 -6.42
CA MET A 4 -5.23 7.16 -7.07
C MET A 4 -5.43 6.04 -6.06
N ALA A 5 -4.88 6.18 -4.86
CA ALA A 5 -5.10 5.24 -3.77
C ALA A 5 -6.58 5.16 -3.40
N ASP A 6 -7.25 6.31 -3.29
CA ASP A 6 -8.68 6.37 -2.98
C ASP A 6 -9.53 5.70 -4.06
N ARG A 7 -9.18 5.90 -5.33
CA ARG A 7 -9.85 5.24 -6.44
C ARG A 7 -9.70 3.72 -6.34
N ASP A 8 -8.50 3.24 -6.08
CA ASP A 8 -8.25 1.79 -5.98
C ASP A 8 -8.97 1.20 -4.78
N LEU A 9 -8.98 1.89 -3.64
CA LEU A 9 -9.73 1.44 -2.47
C LEU A 9 -11.23 1.35 -2.74
N ALA A 10 -11.78 2.29 -3.51
CA ALA A 10 -13.18 2.24 -3.91
C ALA A 10 -13.46 1.03 -4.81
N GLN A 11 -12.53 0.69 -5.71
CA GLN A 11 -12.67 -0.47 -6.60
C GLN A 11 -12.70 -1.79 -5.83
N CYS A 12 -12.04 -1.87 -4.67
CA CYS A 12 -12.06 -3.07 -3.84
C CYS A 12 -13.46 -3.42 -3.32
N ARG A 13 -14.42 -2.47 -3.39
CA ARG A 13 -15.81 -2.68 -2.98
C ARG A 13 -16.68 -3.22 -4.10
N THR A 14 -16.13 -3.43 -5.29
CA THR A 14 -16.88 -3.96 -6.43
C THR A 14 -17.42 -5.36 -6.10
N PRO A 15 -18.73 -5.62 -6.29
CA PRO A 15 -19.29 -6.95 -6.04
C PRO A 15 -18.64 -8.01 -6.92
N HIS A 16 -18.52 -9.21 -6.38
CA HIS A 16 -17.98 -10.38 -7.09
C HIS A 16 -16.50 -10.30 -7.47
N LEU A 17 -15.77 -9.34 -6.90
CA LEU A 17 -14.34 -9.28 -7.11
C LEU A 17 -13.65 -10.41 -6.33
N SER A 18 -12.78 -11.18 -7.00
CA SER A 18 -12.08 -12.28 -6.34
C SER A 18 -11.12 -11.78 -5.26
N PRO A 19 -10.83 -12.60 -4.24
CA PRO A 19 -9.84 -12.22 -3.22
C PRO A 19 -8.48 -11.86 -3.79
N ASP A 20 -8.03 -12.55 -4.84
CA ASP A 20 -6.76 -12.25 -5.52
C ASP A 20 -6.75 -10.82 -6.06
N TRP A 21 -7.82 -10.42 -6.74
CA TRP A 21 -7.96 -9.07 -7.27
C TRP A 21 -8.10 -8.03 -6.17
N GLN A 22 -8.86 -8.33 -5.12
CA GLN A 22 -9.03 -7.42 -3.99
C GLN A 22 -7.68 -7.14 -3.32
N LEU A 23 -6.90 -8.17 -3.07
CA LEU A 23 -5.57 -8.02 -2.47
C LEU A 23 -4.66 -7.19 -3.37
N ASN A 24 -4.65 -7.47 -4.67
CA ASN A 24 -3.80 -6.78 -5.63
C ASN A 24 -4.13 -5.29 -5.69
N ILE A 25 -5.42 -4.96 -5.80
CA ILE A 25 -5.87 -3.56 -5.87
C ILE A 25 -5.59 -2.83 -4.55
N ALA A 26 -5.87 -3.47 -3.42
CA ALA A 26 -5.61 -2.88 -2.11
C ALA A 26 -4.11 -2.68 -1.87
N TYR A 27 -3.28 -3.63 -2.29
CA TYR A 27 -1.83 -3.49 -2.22
C TYR A 27 -1.35 -2.32 -3.06
N ASN A 28 -1.86 -2.16 -4.28
CA ASN A 28 -1.51 -1.02 -5.13
C ASN A 28 -1.88 0.31 -4.47
N ALA A 29 -3.04 0.38 -3.80
CA ALA A 29 -3.43 1.57 -3.06
C ALA A 29 -2.44 1.89 -1.93
N ALA A 30 -2.02 0.87 -1.18
CA ALA A 30 -1.03 1.04 -0.12
C ALA A 30 0.31 1.52 -0.69
N LEU A 31 0.75 0.94 -1.80
CA LEU A 31 1.98 1.33 -2.46
C LEU A 31 1.94 2.78 -2.95
N GLN A 32 0.81 3.21 -3.49
CA GLN A 32 0.63 4.59 -3.93
C GLN A 32 0.70 5.57 -2.76
N ALA A 33 0.09 5.23 -1.63
CA ALA A 33 0.17 6.05 -0.42
C ALA A 33 1.61 6.14 0.09
N ALA A 34 2.34 5.02 0.12
CA ALA A 34 3.74 5.01 0.53
C ALA A 34 4.62 5.83 -0.43
N THR A 35 4.35 5.73 -1.73
CA THR A 35 5.06 6.51 -2.75
C THR A 35 4.80 8.01 -2.59
N ALA A 36 3.57 8.39 -2.24
CA ALA A 36 3.23 9.78 -1.97
C ALA A 36 4.04 10.33 -0.80
N ALA A 37 4.18 9.57 0.27
CA ALA A 37 4.98 9.98 1.43
C ALA A 37 6.44 10.15 1.05
N LEU A 38 7.00 9.21 0.29
CA LEU A 38 8.40 9.28 -0.14
C LEU A 38 8.64 10.48 -1.06
N ALA A 39 7.75 10.72 -2.01
CA ALA A 39 7.84 11.85 -2.92
C ALA A 39 7.75 13.19 -2.18
N ALA A 40 6.86 13.29 -1.19
CA ALA A 40 6.71 14.49 -0.37
C ALA A 40 7.99 14.77 0.43
N ALA A 41 8.71 13.74 0.85
CA ALA A 41 9.99 13.88 1.52
C ALA A 41 11.15 14.22 0.56
N GLY A 42 10.87 14.29 -0.74
CA GLY A 42 11.86 14.68 -1.75
C GLY A 42 12.66 13.54 -2.34
N TYR A 43 12.20 12.30 -2.19
CA TYR A 43 12.93 11.11 -2.62
C TYR A 43 12.15 10.29 -3.64
N ARG A 44 12.89 9.46 -4.36
CA ARG A 44 12.35 8.49 -5.29
C ARG A 44 13.10 7.18 -5.12
N ALA A 45 12.38 6.05 -5.07
CA ALA A 45 13.01 4.75 -4.98
C ALA A 45 13.76 4.43 -6.28
N ALA A 46 14.93 3.82 -6.14
CA ALA A 46 15.71 3.38 -7.29
C ALA A 46 14.99 2.25 -8.03
N THR A 47 15.27 2.12 -9.33
CA THR A 47 14.80 1.01 -10.15
C THR A 47 15.32 -0.30 -9.56
N GLY A 48 14.54 -1.36 -9.65
CA GLY A 48 14.88 -2.63 -9.02
C GLY A 48 14.56 -2.61 -7.52
N ALA A 49 13.90 -3.66 -7.05
CA ALA A 49 13.39 -3.73 -5.68
C ALA A 49 12.60 -2.48 -5.25
N HIS A 50 11.95 -1.83 -6.24
CA HIS A 50 11.23 -0.56 -6.04
C HIS A 50 10.18 -0.66 -4.95
N HIS A 51 9.32 -1.68 -5.01
CA HIS A 51 8.25 -1.87 -4.02
C HIS A 51 8.81 -2.09 -2.62
N TYR A 52 9.83 -2.94 -2.50
CA TYR A 52 10.47 -3.21 -1.22
C TYR A 52 11.03 -1.93 -0.61
N ARG A 53 11.74 -1.13 -1.40
CA ARG A 53 12.37 0.10 -0.93
C ARG A 53 11.35 1.15 -0.53
N VAL A 54 10.25 1.28 -1.30
CA VAL A 54 9.16 2.20 -0.97
C VAL A 54 8.53 1.82 0.36
N ILE A 55 8.27 0.54 0.59
CA ILE A 55 7.70 0.05 1.84
C ILE A 55 8.65 0.32 3.01
N GLN A 56 9.94 0.01 2.86
CA GLN A 56 10.93 0.23 3.91
C GLN A 56 11.10 1.71 4.25
N SER A 57 10.93 2.61 3.27
CA SER A 57 11.07 4.04 3.48
C SER A 57 10.02 4.61 4.45
N LEU A 58 8.90 3.93 4.67
CA LEU A 58 7.86 4.39 5.60
C LEU A 58 8.38 4.55 7.02
N ALA A 59 9.38 3.78 7.42
CA ALA A 59 10.00 3.92 8.73
C ALA A 59 10.65 5.31 8.91
N HIS A 60 11.08 5.93 7.81
CA HIS A 60 11.77 7.21 7.82
C HIS A 60 10.88 8.39 7.45
N THR A 61 9.83 8.18 6.67
CA THR A 61 8.91 9.25 6.27
C THR A 61 7.87 9.49 7.35
N ILE A 62 6.92 8.59 7.50
CA ILE A 62 5.83 8.74 8.48
C ILE A 62 6.17 8.13 9.84
N GLU A 63 7.40 7.68 10.03
CA GLU A 63 7.85 6.98 11.24
C GLU A 63 6.96 5.78 11.55
N ALA A 64 6.67 4.99 10.51
CA ALA A 64 5.78 3.85 10.64
C ALA A 64 6.30 2.84 11.64
N ASP A 65 5.37 2.23 12.39
CA ASP A 65 5.66 1.14 13.28
C ASP A 65 6.32 -0.02 12.51
N PRO A 66 7.39 -0.63 13.03
CA PRO A 66 8.01 -1.80 12.38
C PRO A 66 7.02 -2.90 12.02
N GLY A 67 5.99 -3.12 12.84
CA GLY A 67 4.95 -4.10 12.56
C GLY A 67 4.19 -3.81 11.28
N LEU A 68 3.92 -2.54 11.00
CA LEU A 68 3.25 -2.13 9.75
C LEU A 68 4.13 -2.43 8.53
N VAL A 69 5.41 -2.09 8.61
CA VAL A 69 6.36 -2.32 7.53
C VAL A 69 6.51 -3.81 7.24
N ILE A 70 6.64 -4.63 8.28
CA ILE A 70 6.75 -6.09 8.16
C ILE A 70 5.50 -6.67 7.52
N GLN A 71 4.33 -6.21 7.93
CA GLN A 71 3.06 -6.69 7.40
C GLN A 71 2.89 -6.32 5.92
N LEU A 72 3.24 -5.10 5.53
CA LEU A 72 3.21 -4.69 4.13
C LEU A 72 4.16 -5.53 3.28
N ASP A 73 5.34 -5.82 3.78
CA ASP A 73 6.30 -6.64 3.05
C ASP A 73 5.82 -8.08 2.90
N LYS A 74 5.16 -8.61 3.91
CA LYS A 74 4.52 -9.92 3.84
C LYS A 74 3.49 -9.97 2.71
N PHE A 75 2.66 -8.94 2.59
CA PHE A 75 1.68 -8.86 1.50
C PHE A 75 2.32 -8.65 0.13
N ARG A 76 3.44 -7.93 0.07
CA ARG A 76 4.21 -7.81 -1.17
C ARG A 76 4.63 -9.17 -1.69
N LYS A 77 5.15 -10.01 -0.81
CA LYS A 77 5.55 -11.38 -1.16
C LYS A 77 4.35 -12.22 -1.57
N LYS A 78 3.25 -12.11 -0.85
CA LYS A 78 2.01 -12.84 -1.17
C LYS A 78 1.47 -12.45 -2.54
N ARG A 79 1.46 -11.17 -2.87
CA ARG A 79 1.04 -10.68 -4.18
C ARG A 79 1.89 -11.27 -5.30
N ASN A 80 3.20 -11.33 -5.11
CA ASN A 80 4.10 -11.88 -6.11
C ASN A 80 3.80 -13.36 -6.38
N ILE A 81 3.56 -14.14 -5.34
CA ILE A 81 3.20 -15.56 -5.47
C ILE A 81 1.89 -15.69 -6.24
N THR A 82 0.87 -14.93 -5.86
CA THR A 82 -0.46 -14.97 -6.47
C THR A 82 -0.40 -14.62 -7.95
N GLU A 83 0.38 -13.60 -8.30
CA GLU A 83 0.45 -13.09 -9.67
C GLU A 83 1.20 -14.03 -10.62
N TYR A 84 2.26 -14.70 -10.14
CA TYR A 84 3.17 -15.45 -11.00
C TYR A 84 3.11 -16.97 -10.84
N GLU A 85 2.69 -17.47 -9.71
CA GLU A 85 2.80 -18.90 -9.41
C GLU A 85 1.47 -19.59 -9.15
N GLN A 86 0.51 -18.96 -8.48
CA GLN A 86 -0.63 -19.69 -7.97
C GLN A 86 -1.88 -18.82 -7.82
N ALA A 87 -2.76 -18.89 -8.80
CA ALA A 87 -4.07 -18.25 -8.70
C ALA A 87 -4.89 -18.90 -7.57
N GLY A 88 -5.66 -18.10 -6.85
CA GLY A 88 -6.52 -18.60 -5.77
C GLY A 88 -5.80 -18.83 -4.44
N ALA A 89 -4.53 -18.40 -4.32
CA ALA A 89 -3.77 -18.55 -3.08
C ALA A 89 -4.18 -17.57 -1.99
N VAL A 90 -5.01 -16.58 -2.31
CA VAL A 90 -5.44 -15.53 -1.37
C VAL A 90 -6.82 -15.86 -0.82
N SER A 91 -6.93 -15.90 0.52
CA SER A 91 -8.23 -16.07 1.18
C SER A 91 -8.98 -14.75 1.26
N GLU A 92 -10.30 -14.83 1.49
CA GLU A 92 -11.11 -13.64 1.74
C GLU A 92 -10.62 -12.86 2.94
N GLN A 93 -10.16 -13.56 3.98
CA GLN A 93 -9.63 -12.92 5.19
C GLN A 93 -8.36 -12.13 4.89
N GLU A 94 -7.45 -12.69 4.10
CA GLU A 94 -6.23 -11.99 3.70
C GLU A 94 -6.54 -10.75 2.87
N ALA A 95 -7.51 -10.84 1.95
CA ALA A 95 -7.93 -9.69 1.17
C ALA A 95 -8.50 -8.57 2.05
N LYS A 96 -9.32 -8.92 3.04
CA LYS A 96 -9.88 -7.96 4.00
C LYS A 96 -8.78 -7.31 4.85
N GLU A 97 -7.82 -8.10 5.30
CA GLU A 97 -6.68 -7.59 6.08
C GLU A 97 -5.86 -6.60 5.27
N MET A 98 -5.59 -6.92 4.00
CA MET A 98 -4.86 -6.01 3.11
C MET A 98 -5.64 -4.72 2.89
N LEU A 99 -6.94 -4.80 2.68
CA LEU A 99 -7.78 -3.61 2.49
C LEU A 99 -7.75 -2.71 3.73
N ALA A 100 -7.90 -3.29 4.92
CA ALA A 100 -7.84 -2.54 6.17
C ALA A 100 -6.47 -1.88 6.36
N LEU A 101 -5.41 -2.61 6.05
CA LEU A 101 -4.05 -2.11 6.14
C LEU A 101 -3.81 -0.94 5.17
N ALA A 102 -4.31 -1.04 3.95
CA ALA A 102 -4.19 0.01 2.94
C ALA A 102 -4.92 1.29 3.37
N LYS A 103 -6.13 1.15 3.90
CA LYS A 103 -6.90 2.30 4.41
C LYS A 103 -6.18 2.97 5.56
N ASN A 104 -5.67 2.19 6.51
CA ASN A 104 -4.94 2.69 7.66
C ASN A 104 -3.68 3.45 7.23
N LEU A 105 -2.92 2.89 6.30
CA LEU A 105 -1.72 3.53 5.77
C LEU A 105 -2.07 4.82 5.05
N ARG A 106 -3.09 4.80 4.19
CA ARG A 106 -3.54 5.99 3.47
C ARG A 106 -3.87 7.12 4.43
N ASP A 107 -4.59 6.82 5.50
CA ASP A 107 -4.99 7.82 6.49
C ASP A 107 -3.78 8.36 7.27
N LYS A 108 -2.84 7.49 7.60
CA LYS A 108 -1.60 7.91 8.28
C LYS A 108 -0.75 8.81 7.39
N VAL A 109 -0.66 8.50 6.10
CA VAL A 109 0.07 9.35 5.15
C VAL A 109 -0.61 10.70 5.00
N GLU A 110 -1.94 10.74 4.89
CA GLU A 110 -2.66 12.01 4.81
C GLU A 110 -2.41 12.88 6.04
N LYS A 111 -2.49 12.31 7.25
CA LYS A 111 -2.21 13.05 8.48
C LYS A 111 -0.79 13.60 8.49
N TRP A 112 0.17 12.78 8.08
CA TRP A 112 1.57 13.18 8.01
C TRP A 112 1.77 14.32 7.01
N LEU A 113 1.13 14.24 5.84
CA LEU A 113 1.17 15.31 4.84
C LEU A 113 0.56 16.60 5.38
N CYS A 114 -0.58 16.51 6.05
CA CYS A 114 -1.22 17.70 6.63
C CYS A 114 -0.33 18.40 7.67
N SER A 115 0.42 17.62 8.45
CA SER A 115 1.28 18.14 9.51
C SER A 115 2.61 18.66 9.00
N ASN A 116 3.21 18.02 7.99
CA ASN A 116 4.58 18.29 7.56
C ASN A 116 4.67 18.92 6.17
N HIS A 117 3.68 18.69 5.30
CA HIS A 117 3.69 19.16 3.92
C HIS A 117 2.31 19.61 3.46
N PRO A 118 1.65 20.55 4.20
CA PRO A 118 0.29 20.96 3.86
C PRO A 118 0.17 21.58 2.46
N GLU A 119 1.27 22.11 1.92
CA GLU A 119 1.32 22.72 0.59
C GLU A 119 1.09 21.71 -0.53
N LEU A 120 1.19 20.38 -0.24
CA LEU A 120 1.02 19.33 -1.23
C LEU A 120 -0.41 18.77 -1.28
N LEU A 121 -1.30 19.27 -0.45
CA LEU A 121 -2.69 18.78 -0.43
C LEU A 121 -3.64 19.68 -1.19
#